data_1c6725490fbeeda3c3f1a2a44145b153
#
_entry.id   1c6725490fbeeda3c3f1a2a44145b153
#
_cell.length_a   1.000
_cell.length_b   1.000
_cell.length_c   1.000
_cell.angle_alpha   90.00
_cell.angle_beta   90.00
_cell.angle_gamma   90.00
#
_symmetry.space_group_name_H-M   'P 1'
#
loop_
_entity.id
_entity.type
_entity.pdbx_description
1 polymer ?
#
loop_
_entity_poly.entity_id
_entity_poly.type
_entity_poly.pdbx_seq_one_letter_code
_entity_poly.pdbx_strand_id
1 'polypeptide(L)'
;MMQWRISPTAAGIGYLIMLIVLMLVAVNYSNNLIFTLCFLLSAVMLLSVWMSIRNLHGFSASQVRVKPVHAGQPLEYQIALGEHSGQHHLYLTLRLSDKSKKLKAKAGNKPFYHLRSGHPHEWTYQQSTEQRGSYKPQALKVDTVWPLGLFRVSRPLIELPDTL
;
A
#
# COMPACT_ATOMS: atom_id res chain seq x y z
N MET A 1 2.68 6.80 17.14
CA MET A 1 2.89 5.35 16.81
C MET A 1 2.43 5.10 15.39
N MET A 2 3.35 4.68 14.53
CA MET A 2 3.05 4.36 13.12
C MET A 2 2.21 3.08 13.07
N GLN A 3 0.93 3.20 12.78
CA GLN A 3 0.04 2.03 12.71
C GLN A 3 0.20 1.31 11.37
N TRP A 4 0.82 0.16 11.41
CA TRP A 4 0.82 -0.79 10.31
C TRP A 4 -0.54 -1.48 10.22
N ARG A 5 -1.11 -1.53 9.04
CA ARG A 5 -2.35 -2.26 8.80
C ARG A 5 -2.08 -3.37 7.80
N ILE A 6 -2.21 -4.61 8.28
CA ILE A 6 -2.10 -5.81 7.46
C ILE A 6 -3.50 -6.34 7.26
N SER A 7 -3.90 -6.57 6.03
CA SER A 7 -5.20 -7.17 5.68
C SER A 7 -5.02 -8.24 4.62
N PRO A 8 -5.66 -9.42 4.78
CA PRO A 8 -5.65 -10.43 3.74
C PRO A 8 -6.39 -9.91 2.51
N THR A 9 -5.94 -10.30 1.34
CA THR A 9 -6.66 -10.09 0.08
C THR A 9 -7.64 -11.25 -0.17
N ALA A 10 -8.48 -11.14 -1.18
CA ALA A 10 -9.33 -12.27 -1.58
C ALA A 10 -8.50 -13.52 -1.93
N ALA A 11 -7.35 -13.32 -2.61
CA ALA A 11 -6.40 -14.39 -2.90
C ALA A 11 -5.79 -14.98 -1.62
N GLY A 12 -5.46 -14.13 -0.63
CA GLY A 12 -4.93 -14.56 0.67
C GLY A 12 -5.93 -15.39 1.46
N ILE A 13 -7.20 -15.00 1.45
CA ILE A 13 -8.28 -15.77 2.10
C ILE A 13 -8.44 -17.12 1.41
N GLY A 14 -8.49 -17.16 0.08
CA GLY A 14 -8.58 -18.41 -0.68
C GLY A 14 -7.39 -19.33 -0.41
N TYR A 15 -6.17 -18.77 -0.33
CA TYR A 15 -4.97 -19.52 0.02
C TYR A 15 -5.05 -20.13 1.44
N LEU A 16 -5.57 -19.38 2.40
CA LEU A 16 -5.73 -19.83 3.77
C LEU A 16 -6.77 -20.96 3.87
N ILE A 17 -7.88 -20.85 3.16
CA ILE A 17 -8.89 -21.92 3.06
C ILE A 17 -8.27 -23.18 2.45
N MET A 18 -7.50 -23.03 1.37
CA MET A 18 -6.79 -24.14 0.75
C MET A 18 -5.84 -24.85 1.74
N LEU A 19 -5.08 -24.09 2.53
CA LEU A 19 -4.20 -24.67 3.56
C LEU A 19 -4.96 -25.46 4.61
N ILE A 20 -6.12 -24.95 5.06
CA ILE A 20 -6.97 -25.65 6.03
C ILE A 20 -7.47 -26.96 5.44
N VAL A 21 -7.96 -26.96 4.20
CA VAL A 21 -8.43 -28.16 3.52
C VAL A 21 -7.30 -29.17 3.35
N LEU A 22 -6.12 -28.73 2.91
CA LEU A 22 -4.94 -29.61 2.79
C LEU A 22 -4.54 -30.22 4.13
N MET A 23 -4.61 -29.43 5.22
CA MET A 23 -4.31 -29.92 6.56
C MET A 23 -5.30 -30.97 7.01
N LEU A 24 -6.60 -30.81 6.75
CA LEU A 24 -7.62 -31.80 7.04
C LEU A 24 -7.38 -33.10 6.25
N VAL A 25 -7.02 -32.99 4.98
CA VAL A 25 -6.66 -34.14 4.14
C VAL A 25 -5.43 -34.85 4.70
N ALA A 26 -4.39 -34.09 5.09
CA ALA A 26 -3.15 -34.66 5.67
C ALA A 26 -3.44 -35.50 6.92
N VAL A 27 -4.29 -34.96 7.80
CA VAL A 27 -4.69 -35.67 9.04
C VAL A 27 -5.49 -36.91 8.72
N ASN A 28 -6.47 -36.83 7.82
CA ASN A 28 -7.37 -37.93 7.50
C ASN A 28 -6.64 -39.12 6.84
N TYR A 29 -5.70 -38.83 5.96
CA TYR A 29 -4.93 -39.84 5.24
C TYR A 29 -3.60 -40.22 5.91
N SER A 30 -3.24 -39.59 7.03
CA SER A 30 -1.98 -39.78 7.75
C SER A 30 -0.75 -39.76 6.84
N ASN A 31 -0.77 -38.90 5.81
CA ASN A 31 0.24 -38.85 4.76
C ASN A 31 1.30 -37.77 5.03
N ASN A 32 2.53 -38.23 5.33
CA ASN A 32 3.65 -37.37 5.65
C ASN A 32 3.99 -36.34 4.50
N LEU A 33 3.77 -36.73 3.24
CA LEU A 33 4.04 -35.87 2.11
C LEU A 33 3.09 -34.67 2.08
N ILE A 34 1.80 -34.89 2.40
CA ILE A 34 0.81 -33.81 2.46
C ILE A 34 1.11 -32.85 3.61
N PHE A 35 1.54 -33.40 4.78
CA PHE A 35 2.00 -32.56 5.90
C PHE A 35 3.19 -31.69 5.49
N THR A 36 4.19 -32.25 4.84
CA THR A 36 5.35 -31.49 4.33
C THR A 36 4.93 -30.39 3.39
N LEU A 37 4.00 -30.67 2.47
CA LEU A 37 3.46 -29.66 1.55
C LEU A 37 2.74 -28.54 2.32
N CYS A 38 1.91 -28.88 3.31
CA CYS A 38 1.23 -27.88 4.14
C CYS A 38 2.21 -26.97 4.87
N PHE A 39 3.28 -27.53 5.45
CA PHE A 39 4.30 -26.73 6.12
C PHE A 39 5.06 -25.83 5.15
N LEU A 40 5.42 -26.34 3.97
CA LEU A 40 6.07 -25.56 2.93
C LEU A 40 5.20 -24.37 2.50
N LEU A 41 3.93 -24.60 2.19
CA LEU A 41 2.99 -23.55 1.79
C LEU A 41 2.75 -22.55 2.94
N SER A 42 2.69 -23.01 4.18
CA SER A 42 2.58 -22.11 5.34
C SER A 42 3.83 -21.24 5.49
N ALA A 43 5.02 -21.78 5.28
CA ALA A 43 6.27 -21.03 5.30
C ALA A 43 6.30 -19.95 4.20
N VAL A 44 5.84 -20.27 2.99
CA VAL A 44 5.71 -19.31 1.87
C VAL A 44 4.74 -18.18 2.22
N MET A 45 3.63 -18.48 2.88
CA MET A 45 2.66 -17.48 3.34
C MET A 45 3.30 -16.52 4.37
N LEU A 46 4.00 -17.04 5.36
CA LEU A 46 4.69 -16.23 6.38
C LEU A 46 5.79 -15.37 5.76
N LEU A 47 6.57 -15.93 4.84
CA LEU A 47 7.60 -15.22 4.10
C LEU A 47 7.00 -14.07 3.28
N SER A 48 5.84 -14.28 2.66
CA SER A 48 5.11 -13.24 1.91
C SER A 48 4.75 -12.05 2.80
N VAL A 49 4.25 -12.28 4.02
CA VAL A 49 3.96 -11.21 4.98
C VAL A 49 5.23 -10.44 5.35
N TRP A 50 6.29 -11.16 5.71
CA TRP A 50 7.56 -10.55 6.08
C TRP A 50 8.17 -9.71 4.95
N MET A 51 8.17 -10.22 3.72
CA MET A 51 8.65 -9.49 2.56
C MET A 51 7.80 -8.25 2.24
N SER A 52 6.46 -8.32 2.43
CA SER A 52 5.57 -7.17 2.25
C SER A 52 5.89 -6.04 3.24
N ILE A 53 6.13 -6.38 4.50
CA ILE A 53 6.51 -5.41 5.53
C ILE A 53 7.88 -4.80 5.20
N ARG A 54 8.84 -5.65 4.84
CA ARG A 54 10.18 -5.21 4.45
C ARG A 54 10.16 -4.29 3.23
N ASN A 55 9.30 -4.57 2.25
CA ASN A 55 9.14 -3.75 1.05
C ASN A 55 8.64 -2.33 1.33
N LEU A 56 7.93 -2.10 2.43
CA LEU A 56 7.47 -0.77 2.86
C LEU A 56 8.44 -0.08 3.83
N HIS A 57 9.40 -0.81 4.37
CA HIS A 57 10.35 -0.26 5.33
C HIS A 57 11.32 0.70 4.63
N GLY A 58 11.59 1.87 5.24
CA GLY A 58 12.51 2.87 4.68
C GLY A 58 11.93 3.78 3.60
N PHE A 59 10.71 3.50 3.12
CA PHE A 59 10.04 4.38 2.17
C PHE A 59 9.42 5.58 2.90
N SER A 60 9.70 6.80 2.45
CA SER A 60 9.19 8.05 3.06
C SER A 60 8.75 9.04 1.98
N ALA A 61 7.88 9.96 2.37
CA ALA A 61 7.57 11.14 1.56
C ALA A 61 8.19 12.35 2.28
N SER A 62 9.01 13.14 1.59
CA SER A 62 9.82 14.17 2.22
C SER A 62 9.26 15.58 2.04
N GLN A 63 8.67 15.90 0.92
CA GLN A 63 8.14 17.23 0.62
C GLN A 63 6.82 17.16 -0.11
N VAL A 64 5.88 17.99 0.32
CA VAL A 64 4.62 18.20 -0.37
C VAL A 64 4.56 19.64 -0.82
N ARG A 65 4.50 19.86 -2.12
CA ARG A 65 4.29 21.17 -2.72
C ARG A 65 2.88 21.25 -3.27
N VAL A 66 2.17 22.28 -2.87
CA VAL A 66 0.82 22.55 -3.35
C VAL A 66 0.81 23.97 -3.92
N LYS A 67 0.34 24.12 -5.15
CA LYS A 67 0.14 25.44 -5.75
C LYS A 67 -1.31 25.87 -5.54
N PRO A 68 -1.56 27.09 -5.02
CA PRO A 68 -2.93 27.60 -4.94
C PRO A 68 -3.52 27.71 -6.34
N VAL A 69 -4.78 27.30 -6.50
CA VAL A 69 -5.50 27.31 -7.77
C VAL A 69 -6.86 28.00 -7.61
N HIS A 70 -7.40 28.52 -8.71
CA HIS A 70 -8.74 29.08 -8.72
C HIS A 70 -9.80 27.97 -8.75
N ALA A 71 -10.99 28.25 -8.21
CA ALA A 71 -12.12 27.32 -8.27
C ALA A 71 -12.42 26.90 -9.72
N GLY A 72 -12.57 25.62 -9.95
CA GLY A 72 -12.74 25.03 -11.28
C GLY A 72 -11.45 24.51 -11.92
N GLN A 73 -10.28 24.82 -11.36
CA GLN A 73 -9.01 24.28 -11.83
C GLN A 73 -8.59 23.05 -11.01
N PRO A 74 -7.88 22.09 -11.59
CA PRO A 74 -7.37 20.95 -10.84
C PRO A 74 -6.28 21.39 -9.87
N LEU A 75 -6.44 21.05 -8.60
CA LEU A 75 -5.42 21.24 -7.56
C LEU A 75 -4.35 20.15 -7.70
N GLU A 76 -3.11 20.56 -7.87
CA GLU A 76 -1.97 19.63 -8.01
C GLU A 76 -1.16 19.55 -6.71
N TYR A 77 -1.02 18.34 -6.22
CA TYR A 77 -0.10 17.98 -5.14
C TYR A 77 1.15 17.36 -5.75
N GLN A 78 2.29 17.97 -5.57
CA GLN A 78 3.59 17.41 -5.94
C GLN A 78 4.25 16.86 -4.68
N ILE A 79 4.45 15.57 -4.64
CA ILE A 79 4.97 14.85 -3.48
C ILE A 79 6.31 14.23 -3.87
N ALA A 80 7.37 14.66 -3.20
CA ALA A 80 8.68 14.06 -3.36
C ALA A 80 8.76 12.78 -2.51
N LEU A 81 8.96 11.66 -3.17
CA LEU A 81 9.11 10.35 -2.57
C LEU A 81 10.60 10.07 -2.40
N GLY A 82 11.00 9.77 -1.18
CA GLY A 82 12.37 9.43 -0.82
C GLY A 82 12.47 8.02 -0.29
N GLU A 83 13.64 7.44 -0.48
CA GLU A 83 13.98 6.15 0.04
C GLU A 83 15.27 6.27 0.85
N HIS A 84 15.25 5.75 2.08
CA HIS A 84 16.35 5.86 3.03
C HIS A 84 17.02 4.51 3.35
N SER A 85 16.49 3.41 2.80
CA SER A 85 16.97 2.07 3.17
C SER A 85 17.92 1.43 2.17
N GLY A 86 18.18 2.05 1.02
CA GLY A 86 18.96 1.47 -0.05
C GLY A 86 18.30 0.26 -0.73
N GLN A 87 17.02 0.03 -0.49
CA GLN A 87 16.28 -1.10 -1.04
C GLN A 87 15.41 -0.68 -2.23
N HIS A 88 15.19 -1.63 -3.14
CA HIS A 88 14.23 -1.44 -4.23
C HIS A 88 12.83 -1.76 -3.72
N HIS A 89 11.89 -0.86 -3.98
CA HIS A 89 10.48 -1.04 -3.62
C HIS A 89 9.67 -1.45 -4.86
N LEU A 90 8.88 -2.50 -4.70
CA LEU A 90 8.11 -3.09 -5.79
C LEU A 90 6.61 -2.99 -5.53
N TYR A 91 5.85 -2.70 -6.58
CA TYR A 91 4.38 -2.68 -6.55
C TYR A 91 3.78 -1.82 -5.43
N LEU A 92 4.28 -0.60 -5.29
CA LEU A 92 3.72 0.37 -4.36
C LEU A 92 2.49 1.07 -4.97
N THR A 93 1.46 1.23 -4.17
CA THR A 93 0.28 2.03 -4.52
C THR A 93 0.12 3.15 -3.51
N LEU A 94 0.12 4.39 -3.99
CA LEU A 94 -0.11 5.55 -3.15
C LEU A 94 -1.61 5.87 -3.15
N ARG A 95 -2.16 6.09 -1.95
CA ARG A 95 -3.55 6.49 -1.75
C ARG A 95 -3.64 7.70 -0.86
N LEU A 96 -4.36 8.70 -1.30
CA LEU A 96 -4.81 9.76 -0.42
C LEU A 96 -6.05 9.30 0.35
N SER A 97 -5.97 9.44 1.68
CA SER A 97 -7.12 9.22 2.55
C SER A 97 -7.83 10.54 2.75
N ASP A 98 -9.06 10.65 2.27
CA ASP A 98 -9.93 11.77 2.56
C ASP A 98 -11.01 11.33 3.56
N LYS A 99 -11.18 12.06 4.68
CA LYS A 99 -12.27 11.82 5.63
C LYS A 99 -13.60 12.41 5.16
N SER A 100 -13.57 13.33 4.22
CA SER A 100 -14.78 13.91 3.64
C SER A 100 -15.41 12.92 2.67
N LYS A 101 -16.44 12.20 3.13
CA LYS A 101 -17.23 11.24 2.32
C LYS A 101 -17.89 11.81 1.06
N LYS A 102 -17.80 13.13 0.82
CA LYS A 102 -18.46 13.82 -0.29
C LYS A 102 -17.64 13.89 -1.58
N LEU A 103 -16.34 13.75 -1.51
CA LEU A 103 -15.49 13.76 -2.69
C LEU A 103 -15.11 12.31 -3.02
N LYS A 104 -15.83 11.71 -3.97
CA LYS A 104 -15.31 10.57 -4.71
C LYS A 104 -14.11 11.07 -5.54
N ALA A 105 -13.01 11.38 -4.85
CA ALA A 105 -11.76 11.57 -5.51
C ALA A 105 -11.53 10.32 -6.33
N LYS A 106 -11.56 10.42 -7.64
CA LYS A 106 -10.88 9.49 -8.53
C LYS A 106 -9.41 9.63 -8.16
N ALA A 107 -9.05 9.12 -6.98
CA ALA A 107 -7.68 9.00 -6.60
C ALA A 107 -7.03 8.23 -7.73
N GLY A 108 -6.18 8.89 -8.48
CA GLY A 108 -5.38 8.23 -9.47
C GLY A 108 -4.54 7.21 -8.73
N ASN A 109 -5.10 6.03 -8.50
CA ASN A 109 -4.39 4.85 -8.04
C ASN A 109 -3.39 4.49 -9.16
N LYS A 110 -2.34 5.28 -9.32
CA LYS A 110 -1.25 4.92 -10.20
C LYS A 110 -0.34 3.98 -9.42
N PRO A 111 -0.34 2.69 -9.71
CA PRO A 111 0.60 1.77 -9.08
C PRO A 111 2.01 2.12 -9.57
N PHE A 112 2.94 2.26 -8.65
CA PHE A 112 4.36 2.31 -8.98
C PHE A 112 4.87 0.88 -9.05
N TYR A 113 5.26 0.45 -10.24
CA TYR A 113 5.74 -0.92 -10.43
C TYR A 113 7.17 -1.12 -9.91
N HIS A 114 7.98 -0.07 -9.93
CA HIS A 114 9.38 -0.13 -9.49
C HIS A 114 9.88 1.25 -9.08
N LEU A 115 10.34 1.38 -7.84
CA LEU A 115 11.08 2.55 -7.36
C LEU A 115 12.52 2.13 -7.10
N ARG A 116 13.43 2.74 -7.85
CA ARG A 116 14.86 2.49 -7.71
C ARG A 116 15.43 3.32 -6.57
N SER A 117 16.25 2.69 -5.75
CA SER A 117 16.98 3.36 -4.68
C SER A 117 17.84 4.51 -5.21
N GLY A 118 17.91 5.61 -4.45
CA GLY A 118 18.80 6.75 -4.73
C GLY A 118 18.29 7.76 -5.75
N HIS A 119 17.11 7.58 -6.35
CA HIS A 119 16.51 8.57 -7.23
C HIS A 119 15.27 9.21 -6.59
N PRO A 120 15.20 10.54 -6.45
CA PRO A 120 13.99 11.20 -6.02
C PRO A 120 12.89 11.00 -7.09
N HIS A 121 11.79 10.43 -6.68
CA HIS A 121 10.61 10.29 -7.54
C HIS A 121 9.57 11.33 -7.14
N GLU A 122 9.15 12.14 -8.09
CA GLU A 122 8.04 13.06 -7.90
C GLU A 122 6.73 12.38 -8.29
N TRP A 123 5.79 12.39 -7.37
CA TRP A 123 4.44 11.93 -7.62
C TRP A 123 3.49 13.11 -7.62
N THR A 124 2.77 13.27 -8.73
CA THR A 124 1.79 14.34 -8.90
C THR A 124 0.39 13.75 -8.78
N TYR A 125 -0.39 14.31 -7.88
CA TYR A 125 -1.79 13.99 -7.71
C TYR A 125 -2.64 15.20 -8.05
N GLN A 126 -3.67 15.00 -8.88
CA GLN A 126 -4.59 16.06 -9.28
C GLN A 126 -5.97 15.79 -8.63
N GLN A 127 -6.50 16.82 -7.97
CA GLN A 127 -7.82 16.81 -7.37
C GLN A 127 -8.67 17.90 -8.05
N SER A 128 -9.87 17.53 -8.52
CA SER A 128 -10.82 18.52 -9.05
C SER A 128 -11.38 19.36 -7.92
N THR A 129 -11.37 20.69 -8.11
CA THR A 129 -11.94 21.66 -7.17
C THR A 129 -13.19 22.28 -7.78
N GLU A 130 -14.38 21.86 -7.34
CA GLU A 130 -15.66 22.37 -7.87
C GLU A 130 -16.13 23.63 -7.13
N GLN A 131 -15.71 23.82 -5.89
CA GLN A 131 -16.16 24.92 -5.02
C GLN A 131 -14.96 25.63 -4.39
N ARG A 132 -15.15 26.90 -4.06
CA ARG A 132 -14.18 27.66 -3.24
C ARG A 132 -14.16 27.10 -1.82
N GLY A 133 -12.97 26.86 -1.29
CA GLY A 133 -12.81 26.36 0.06
C GLY A 133 -11.41 25.83 0.33
N SER A 134 -11.11 25.57 1.59
CA SER A 134 -9.88 24.88 2.00
C SER A 134 -10.04 23.37 1.76
N TYR A 135 -9.21 22.81 0.90
CA TYR A 135 -9.17 21.37 0.65
C TYR A 135 -8.09 20.76 1.53
N LYS A 136 -8.51 19.89 2.43
CA LYS A 136 -7.62 19.24 3.41
C LYS A 136 -7.45 17.76 3.10
N PRO A 137 -6.45 17.37 2.30
CA PRO A 137 -6.09 15.97 2.19
C PRO A 137 -5.46 15.53 3.52
N GLN A 138 -5.99 14.47 4.14
CA GLN A 138 -5.68 14.19 5.53
C GLN A 138 -4.48 13.29 5.75
N ALA A 139 -4.22 12.34 4.89
CA ALA A 139 -3.05 11.49 4.99
C ALA A 139 -2.71 10.80 3.67
N LEU A 140 -1.44 10.78 3.35
CA LEU A 140 -0.91 9.94 2.29
C LEU A 140 -0.60 8.56 2.88
N LYS A 141 -1.19 7.51 2.29
CA LYS A 141 -0.93 6.11 2.64
C LYS A 141 -0.24 5.42 1.48
N VAL A 142 0.69 4.55 1.80
CA VAL A 142 1.28 3.63 0.84
C VAL A 142 0.82 2.21 1.15
N ASP A 143 0.44 1.50 0.10
CA ASP A 143 0.04 0.10 0.16
C ASP A 143 0.97 -0.72 -0.72
N THR A 144 1.24 -1.95 -0.32
CA THR A 144 1.83 -2.97 -1.20
C THR A 144 1.08 -4.27 -1.08
N VAL A 145 1.05 -5.03 -2.17
CA VAL A 145 0.55 -6.41 -2.21
C VAL A 145 1.64 -7.40 -2.65
N TRP A 146 2.86 -6.88 -2.86
CA TRP A 146 4.02 -7.71 -3.23
C TRP A 146 4.46 -8.59 -2.04
N PRO A 147 4.97 -9.85 -2.22
CA PRO A 147 5.29 -10.47 -3.51
C PRO A 147 4.13 -11.27 -4.15
N LEU A 148 3.32 -11.95 -3.38
CA LEU A 148 2.36 -12.94 -3.88
C LEU A 148 0.92 -12.42 -3.97
N GLY A 149 0.67 -11.17 -3.59
CA GLY A 149 -0.68 -10.61 -3.56
C GLY A 149 -1.59 -11.19 -2.47
N LEU A 150 -1.07 -12.00 -1.54
CA LEU A 150 -1.86 -12.64 -0.49
C LEU A 150 -2.27 -11.65 0.60
N PHE A 151 -1.41 -10.70 0.91
CA PHE A 151 -1.65 -9.69 1.94
C PHE A 151 -1.45 -8.28 1.37
N ARG A 152 -2.31 -7.38 1.83
CA ARG A 152 -2.13 -5.95 1.64
C ARG A 152 -1.57 -5.36 2.91
N VAL A 153 -0.38 -4.80 2.83
CA VAL A 153 0.24 -4.07 3.91
C VAL A 153 0.17 -2.59 3.59
N SER A 154 -0.35 -1.79 4.51
CA SER A 154 -0.49 -0.35 4.37
C SER A 154 0.12 0.39 5.54
N ARG A 155 0.72 1.55 5.22
CA ARG A 155 1.34 2.44 6.18
C ARG A 155 1.02 3.90 5.84
N PRO A 156 0.68 4.75 6.83
CA PRO A 156 0.64 6.19 6.62
C PRO A 156 2.06 6.71 6.40
N LEU A 157 2.26 7.60 5.42
CA LEU A 157 3.55 8.21 5.10
C LEU A 157 3.68 9.58 5.75
N ILE A 158 2.73 10.47 5.52
CA ILE A 158 2.72 11.85 6.02
C ILE A 158 1.28 12.28 6.26
N GLU A 159 1.07 13.06 7.32
CA GLU A 159 -0.08 13.93 7.46
C GLU A 159 0.21 15.19 6.66
N LEU A 160 -0.61 15.47 5.68
CA LEU A 160 -0.42 16.62 4.81
C LEU A 160 -0.78 17.91 5.58
N PRO A 161 0.05 18.97 5.49
CA PRO A 161 -0.25 20.23 6.15
C PRO A 161 -1.56 20.82 5.61
N ASP A 162 -2.27 21.53 6.47
CA ASP A 162 -3.43 22.31 6.08
C ASP A 162 -3.01 23.34 5.05
N THR A 163 -3.53 23.25 3.84
CA THR A 163 -3.39 24.33 2.85
C THR A 163 -4.40 25.41 3.17
N LEU A 164 -3.91 26.55 3.56
CA LEU A 164 -4.70 27.79 3.69
C LEU A 164 -5.08 28.31 2.32
#